data_5e3395824f70ddb9bc9f8da44cc13f0b
#
_entry.id   5e3395824f70ddb9bc9f8da44cc13f0b
#
_cell.length_a   1.000
_cell.length_b   1.000
_cell.length_c   1.000
_cell.angle_alpha   90.00
_cell.angle_beta   90.00
_cell.angle_gamma   90.00
#
_symmetry.space_group_name_H-M   'P 1'
#
loop_
_entity.id
_entity.type
_entity.pdbx_description
1 polymer ?
#
loop_
_entity_poly.entity_id
_entity_poly.type
_entity_poly.pdbx_seq_one_letter_code
_entity_poly.pdbx_strand_id
1 'polypeptide(L)'
;RRVLFRSRLTKVIDLIITKLYNPQTHHLILYCDSNWNNLDDIDSYGHDIETSWLLTEAAEALGDPEVIGRCRKVALELADASLKEGINPMGAMMYERHKDKIRKDASWWCQAETVVGCINAWQLTGEQSYLDSAVRTWNFIKSRMIDKEYGEWFRTVLEDGTPRYKEPKASMWNCPYHNSRMGFEIDTRLK
;
A
#
# COMPACT_ATOMS: atom_id res chain seq x y z
N ARG A 1 17.33 -13.93 -21.89
CA ARG A 1 16.84 -13.67 -20.51
C ARG A 1 16.02 -12.36 -20.42
N ARG A 2 16.53 -11.25 -20.98
CA ARG A 2 15.85 -9.93 -20.94
C ARG A 2 14.46 -9.94 -21.59
N VAL A 3 14.32 -10.55 -22.78
CA VAL A 3 13.03 -10.67 -23.49
C VAL A 3 12.01 -11.50 -22.70
N LEU A 4 12.46 -12.62 -22.10
CA LEU A 4 11.59 -13.47 -21.30
C LEU A 4 11.10 -12.75 -20.03
N PHE A 5 11.97 -11.99 -19.37
CA PHE A 5 11.61 -11.20 -18.19
C PHE A 5 10.55 -10.15 -18.54
N ARG A 6 10.77 -9.37 -19.60
CA ARG A 6 9.81 -8.36 -20.08
C ARG A 6 8.43 -8.98 -20.37
N SER A 7 8.39 -10.07 -21.13
CA SER A 7 7.14 -10.77 -21.46
C SER A 7 6.40 -11.28 -20.21
N ARG A 8 7.11 -11.76 -19.19
CA ARG A 8 6.50 -12.20 -17.94
C ARG A 8 6.00 -11.03 -17.10
N LEU A 9 6.77 -9.95 -17.03
CA LEU A 9 6.37 -8.74 -16.34
C LEU A 9 5.09 -8.13 -16.94
N THR A 10 5.03 -8.04 -18.28
CA THR A 10 3.81 -7.60 -18.98
C THR A 10 2.60 -8.45 -18.59
N LYS A 11 2.74 -9.79 -18.57
CA LYS A 11 1.67 -10.69 -18.20
C LYS A 11 1.19 -10.50 -16.74
N VAL A 12 2.11 -10.26 -15.81
CA VAL A 12 1.76 -9.99 -14.41
C VAL A 12 1.00 -8.68 -14.28
N ILE A 13 1.49 -7.62 -14.95
CA ILE A 13 0.79 -6.33 -14.99
C ILE A 13 -0.63 -6.51 -15.57
N ASP A 14 -0.76 -7.19 -16.70
CA ASP A 14 -2.07 -7.45 -17.32
C ASP A 14 -3.00 -8.24 -16.40
N LEU A 15 -2.50 -9.25 -15.69
CA LEU A 15 -3.30 -10.00 -14.71
C LEU A 15 -3.79 -9.12 -13.57
N ILE A 16 -2.94 -8.27 -13.01
CA ILE A 16 -3.34 -7.34 -11.95
C ILE A 16 -4.46 -6.42 -12.44
N ILE A 17 -4.26 -5.77 -13.58
CA ILE A 17 -5.22 -4.78 -14.11
C ILE A 17 -6.53 -5.43 -14.57
N THR A 18 -6.48 -6.64 -15.17
CA THR A 18 -7.67 -7.23 -15.80
C THR A 18 -8.40 -8.25 -14.95
N LYS A 19 -7.75 -8.79 -13.90
CA LYS A 19 -8.30 -9.87 -13.07
C LYS A 19 -8.41 -9.55 -11.60
N LEU A 20 -7.47 -8.79 -11.06
CA LEU A 20 -7.43 -8.48 -9.63
C LEU A 20 -7.97 -7.09 -9.32
N TYR A 21 -7.78 -6.11 -10.20
CA TYR A 21 -8.35 -4.78 -10.02
C TYR A 21 -9.84 -4.76 -10.35
N ASN A 22 -10.65 -4.25 -9.43
CA ASN A 22 -12.08 -4.04 -9.61
C ASN A 22 -12.37 -2.58 -10.01
N PRO A 23 -12.77 -2.31 -11.27
CA PRO A 23 -12.97 -0.94 -11.75
C PRO A 23 -14.24 -0.26 -11.20
N GLN A 24 -15.11 -0.95 -10.48
CA GLN A 24 -16.30 -0.40 -9.83
C GLN A 24 -16.01 0.13 -8.43
N THR A 25 -15.16 -0.57 -7.67
CA THR A 25 -14.80 -0.22 -6.30
C THR A 25 -13.44 0.45 -6.19
N HIS A 26 -12.59 0.29 -7.20
CA HIS A 26 -11.17 0.70 -7.22
C HIS A 26 -10.31 0.01 -6.15
N HIS A 27 -10.72 -1.20 -5.72
CA HIS A 27 -9.96 -2.07 -4.82
C HIS A 27 -9.49 -3.33 -5.54
N LEU A 28 -8.53 -4.01 -4.93
CA LEU A 28 -8.07 -5.32 -5.41
C LEU A 28 -8.96 -6.44 -4.90
N ILE A 29 -9.19 -7.44 -5.75
CA ILE A 29 -9.71 -8.74 -5.34
C ILE A 29 -8.60 -9.46 -4.59
N LEU A 30 -8.75 -9.61 -3.27
CA LEU A 30 -7.71 -10.17 -2.40
C LEU A 30 -7.63 -11.69 -2.49
N TYR A 31 -8.77 -12.36 -2.63
CA TYR A 31 -8.87 -13.82 -2.76
C TYR A 31 -9.71 -14.20 -3.96
N CYS A 32 -9.16 -15.04 -4.83
CA CYS A 32 -9.88 -15.55 -6.00
C CYS A 32 -9.64 -17.04 -6.19
N ASP A 33 -10.56 -17.69 -6.90
CA ASP A 33 -10.39 -19.07 -7.36
C ASP A 33 -9.52 -19.15 -8.62
N SER A 34 -9.34 -20.37 -9.15
CA SER A 34 -8.57 -20.61 -10.38
C SER A 34 -9.18 -19.97 -11.64
N ASN A 35 -10.43 -19.54 -11.58
CA ASN A 35 -11.14 -18.86 -12.65
C ASN A 35 -11.21 -17.33 -12.44
N TRP A 36 -10.53 -16.82 -11.42
CA TRP A 36 -10.49 -15.41 -11.01
C TRP A 36 -11.81 -14.88 -10.43
N ASN A 37 -12.70 -15.77 -9.98
CA ASN A 37 -13.89 -15.34 -9.26
C ASN A 37 -13.51 -14.90 -7.85
N ASN A 38 -14.00 -13.73 -7.42
CA ASN A 38 -13.80 -13.25 -6.07
C ASN A 38 -14.42 -14.22 -5.05
N LEU A 39 -13.65 -14.64 -4.05
CA LEU A 39 -14.09 -15.58 -3.02
C LEU A 39 -14.55 -14.90 -1.73
N ASP A 40 -14.20 -13.64 -1.52
CA ASP A 40 -14.57 -12.91 -0.30
C ASP A 40 -14.70 -11.40 -0.57
N ASP A 41 -15.55 -10.73 0.20
CA ASP A 41 -15.77 -9.28 0.13
C ASP A 41 -14.84 -8.59 1.14
N ILE A 42 -13.57 -8.48 0.76
CA ILE A 42 -12.52 -7.84 1.54
C ILE A 42 -11.82 -6.77 0.71
N ASP A 43 -11.73 -5.55 1.23
CA ASP A 43 -10.84 -4.52 0.73
C ASP A 43 -9.68 -4.35 1.71
N SER A 44 -8.49 -4.68 1.26
CA SER A 44 -7.27 -4.54 2.03
C SER A 44 -6.55 -3.25 1.65
N TYR A 45 -6.80 -2.18 2.40
CA TYR A 45 -6.26 -0.86 2.11
C TYR A 45 -4.73 -0.82 2.00
N GLY A 46 -4.05 -1.66 2.81
CA GLY A 46 -2.59 -1.80 2.72
C GLY A 46 -2.13 -2.41 1.40
N HIS A 47 -2.80 -3.45 0.89
CA HIS A 47 -2.43 -4.06 -0.39
C HIS A 47 -2.77 -3.17 -1.58
N ASP A 48 -3.87 -2.43 -1.51
CA ASP A 48 -4.24 -1.48 -2.56
C ASP A 48 -3.18 -0.38 -2.71
N ILE A 49 -2.83 0.27 -1.60
CA ILE A 49 -1.83 1.34 -1.63
C ILE A 49 -0.42 0.82 -1.97
N GLU A 50 -0.04 -0.38 -1.53
CA GLU A 50 1.22 -1.03 -1.93
C GLU A 50 1.23 -1.31 -3.42
N THR A 51 0.16 -1.91 -3.96
CA THR A 51 0.05 -2.21 -5.39
C THR A 51 0.08 -0.94 -6.22
N SER A 52 -0.45 0.19 -5.74
CA SER A 52 -0.46 1.45 -6.47
C SER A 52 0.95 1.89 -6.89
N TRP A 53 1.92 1.86 -6.00
CA TRP A 53 3.27 2.28 -6.32
C TRP A 53 4.11 1.18 -6.98
N LEU A 54 3.94 -0.10 -6.58
CA LEU A 54 4.62 -1.23 -7.24
C LEU A 54 4.22 -1.37 -8.70
N LEU A 55 2.95 -1.13 -9.03
CA LEU A 55 2.46 -1.18 -10.42
C LEU A 55 3.09 -0.08 -11.26
N THR A 56 3.28 1.11 -10.71
CA THR A 56 3.97 2.23 -11.36
C THR A 56 5.42 1.85 -11.67
N GLU A 57 6.17 1.34 -10.69
CA GLU A 57 7.56 0.94 -10.88
C GLU A 57 7.72 -0.21 -11.87
N ALA A 58 6.85 -1.21 -11.80
CA ALA A 58 6.85 -2.33 -12.73
C ALA A 58 6.66 -1.86 -14.18
N ALA A 59 5.75 -0.91 -14.41
CA ALA A 59 5.50 -0.33 -15.73
C ALA A 59 6.69 0.51 -16.23
N GLU A 60 7.29 1.31 -15.35
CA GLU A 60 8.47 2.11 -15.68
C GLU A 60 9.69 1.23 -16.01
N ALA A 61 9.91 0.17 -15.23
CA ALA A 61 10.94 -0.83 -15.53
C ALA A 61 10.70 -1.54 -16.87
N LEU A 62 9.44 -1.74 -17.28
CA LEU A 62 9.08 -2.26 -18.59
C LEU A 62 9.37 -1.22 -19.69
N GLY A 63 9.11 0.07 -19.43
CA GLY A 63 9.41 1.17 -20.34
C GLY A 63 8.52 1.22 -21.59
N ASP A 64 7.30 0.69 -21.50
CA ASP A 64 6.28 0.76 -22.56
C ASP A 64 5.31 1.89 -22.24
N PRO A 65 5.21 2.95 -23.08
CA PRO A 65 4.38 4.12 -22.78
C PRO A 65 2.88 3.80 -22.60
N GLU A 66 2.33 2.85 -23.34
CA GLU A 66 0.94 2.45 -23.22
C GLU A 66 0.70 1.74 -21.89
N VAL A 67 1.58 0.81 -21.53
CA VAL A 67 1.52 0.11 -20.24
C VAL A 67 1.69 1.10 -19.07
N ILE A 68 2.63 2.03 -19.18
CA ILE A 68 2.83 3.09 -18.18
C ILE A 68 1.54 3.91 -17.98
N GLY A 69 0.91 4.35 -19.06
CA GLY A 69 -0.35 5.11 -18.98
C GLY A 69 -1.47 4.35 -18.28
N ARG A 70 -1.66 3.07 -18.63
CA ARG A 70 -2.66 2.19 -17.98
C ARG A 70 -2.36 1.96 -16.50
N CYS A 71 -1.10 1.69 -16.16
CA CYS A 71 -0.69 1.45 -14.77
C CYS A 71 -0.85 2.70 -13.91
N ARG A 72 -0.47 3.88 -14.39
CA ARG A 72 -0.62 5.14 -13.65
C ARG A 72 -2.07 5.45 -13.32
N LYS A 73 -2.98 5.19 -14.27
CA LYS A 73 -4.42 5.35 -14.02
C LYS A 73 -4.88 4.45 -12.87
N VAL A 74 -4.63 3.14 -12.95
CA VAL A 74 -5.05 2.17 -11.93
C VAL A 74 -4.35 2.46 -10.59
N ALA A 75 -3.08 2.86 -10.61
CA ALA A 75 -2.33 3.24 -9.42
C ALA A 75 -2.99 4.39 -8.65
N LEU A 76 -3.43 5.44 -9.35
CA LEU A 76 -4.13 6.57 -8.73
C LEU A 76 -5.50 6.17 -8.21
N GLU A 77 -6.26 5.38 -8.96
CA GLU A 77 -7.57 4.88 -8.53
C GLU A 77 -7.48 4.02 -7.26
N LEU A 78 -6.47 3.13 -7.15
CA LEU A 78 -6.19 2.35 -5.94
C LEU A 78 -5.78 3.25 -4.76
N ALA A 79 -4.91 4.22 -4.99
CA ALA A 79 -4.47 5.15 -3.96
C ALA A 79 -5.62 5.99 -3.43
N ASP A 80 -6.46 6.54 -4.31
CA ASP A 80 -7.62 7.35 -3.94
C ASP A 80 -8.63 6.57 -3.11
N ALA A 81 -9.00 5.36 -3.55
CA ALA A 81 -9.93 4.51 -2.81
C ALA A 81 -9.38 4.17 -1.42
N SER A 82 -8.12 3.73 -1.33
CA SER A 82 -7.46 3.41 -0.06
C SER A 82 -7.42 4.60 0.90
N LEU A 83 -7.06 5.78 0.40
CA LEU A 83 -6.94 6.98 1.23
C LEU A 83 -8.30 7.50 1.68
N LYS A 84 -9.29 7.46 0.79
CA LYS A 84 -10.66 7.91 1.09
C LYS A 84 -11.34 7.05 2.15
N GLU A 85 -11.16 5.73 2.08
CA GLU A 85 -11.88 4.78 2.90
C GLU A 85 -11.07 4.26 4.08
N GLY A 86 -9.74 4.17 3.91
CA GLY A 86 -8.84 3.51 4.86
C GLY A 86 -8.16 4.43 5.86
N ILE A 87 -8.09 5.75 5.65
CA ILE A 87 -7.39 6.65 6.57
C ILE A 87 -8.31 7.07 7.73
N ASN A 88 -7.86 6.82 8.96
CA ASN A 88 -8.55 7.26 10.18
C ASN A 88 -8.20 8.73 10.54
N PRO A 89 -8.91 9.34 11.51
CA PRO A 89 -8.64 10.72 11.92
C PRO A 89 -7.22 11.00 12.44
N MET A 90 -6.50 9.99 12.92
CA MET A 90 -5.11 10.11 13.37
C MET A 90 -4.10 10.10 12.20
N GLY A 91 -4.56 9.89 10.97
CA GLY A 91 -3.71 9.77 9.78
C GLY A 91 -3.13 8.37 9.56
N ALA A 92 -3.62 7.38 10.28
CA ALA A 92 -3.21 5.98 10.10
C ALA A 92 -4.09 5.26 9.09
N MET A 93 -3.49 4.41 8.27
CA MET A 93 -4.21 3.45 7.44
C MET A 93 -4.78 2.33 8.30
N MET A 94 -6.10 2.18 8.29
CA MET A 94 -6.81 1.04 8.88
C MET A 94 -6.46 -0.24 8.11
N TYR A 95 -6.67 -1.39 8.74
CA TYR A 95 -6.18 -2.65 8.18
C TYR A 95 -6.98 -3.10 6.95
N GLU A 96 -8.29 -3.26 7.09
CA GLU A 96 -9.16 -3.79 6.03
C GLU A 96 -10.65 -3.52 6.31
N ARG A 97 -11.46 -3.53 5.26
CA ARG A 97 -12.91 -3.73 5.34
C ARG A 97 -13.22 -5.19 4.99
N HIS A 98 -14.02 -5.85 5.78
CA HIS A 98 -14.56 -7.17 5.46
C HIS A 98 -16.09 -7.10 5.55
N LYS A 99 -16.76 -7.13 4.42
CA LYS A 99 -18.20 -6.86 4.29
C LYS A 99 -18.52 -5.49 4.91
N ASP A 100 -19.44 -5.46 5.87
CA ASP A 100 -19.86 -4.23 6.56
C ASP A 100 -18.97 -3.84 7.76
N LYS A 101 -17.87 -4.59 8.01
CA LYS A 101 -17.02 -4.38 9.18
C LYS A 101 -15.65 -3.85 8.79
N ILE A 102 -15.27 -2.71 9.36
CA ILE A 102 -13.93 -2.16 9.23
C ILE A 102 -13.08 -2.60 10.43
N ARG A 103 -11.95 -3.22 10.15
CA ARG A 103 -10.90 -3.50 11.12
C ARG A 103 -9.98 -2.30 11.21
N LYS A 104 -10.16 -1.51 12.25
CA LYS A 104 -9.57 -0.17 12.40
C LYS A 104 -8.17 -0.15 12.99
N ASP A 105 -7.63 -1.30 13.38
CA ASP A 105 -6.24 -1.42 13.83
C ASP A 105 -5.28 -0.96 12.74
N ALA A 106 -4.23 -0.26 13.13
CA ALA A 106 -3.16 0.18 12.23
C ALA A 106 -2.00 -0.84 12.26
N SER A 107 -1.82 -1.60 11.20
CA SER A 107 -0.68 -2.50 11.06
C SER A 107 0.56 -1.76 10.56
N TRP A 108 1.75 -2.12 11.01
CA TRP A 108 3.02 -1.46 10.69
C TRP A 108 3.27 -1.34 9.18
N TRP A 109 3.08 -2.45 8.47
CA TRP A 109 3.35 -2.51 7.04
C TRP A 109 2.41 -1.63 6.21
N CYS A 110 1.12 -1.57 6.58
CA CYS A 110 0.17 -0.69 5.92
C CYS A 110 0.62 0.78 6.01
N GLN A 111 1.18 1.19 7.16
CA GLN A 111 1.64 2.57 7.35
C GLN A 111 2.86 2.87 6.47
N ALA A 112 3.82 1.93 6.40
CA ALA A 112 4.99 2.07 5.54
C ALA A 112 4.58 2.20 4.07
N GLU A 113 3.71 1.31 3.59
CA GLU A 113 3.21 1.32 2.21
C GLU A 113 2.39 2.58 1.89
N THR A 114 1.63 3.09 2.86
CA THR A 114 0.87 4.33 2.70
C THR A 114 1.79 5.52 2.44
N VAL A 115 2.89 5.65 3.17
CA VAL A 115 3.85 6.74 2.94
C VAL A 115 4.41 6.68 1.53
N VAL A 116 4.86 5.49 1.07
CA VAL A 116 5.42 5.32 -0.29
C VAL A 116 4.36 5.56 -1.36
N GLY A 117 3.17 4.97 -1.23
CA GLY A 117 2.10 5.14 -2.20
C GLY A 117 1.62 6.58 -2.34
N CYS A 118 1.53 7.31 -1.22
CA CYS A 118 1.21 8.74 -1.25
C CYS A 118 2.30 9.57 -1.95
N ILE A 119 3.57 9.33 -1.68
CA ILE A 119 4.67 10.02 -2.38
C ILE A 119 4.65 9.69 -3.87
N ASN A 120 4.41 8.42 -4.22
CA ASN A 120 4.25 8.03 -5.62
C ASN A 120 3.09 8.79 -6.31
N ALA A 121 1.91 8.83 -5.69
CA ALA A 121 0.77 9.55 -6.24
C ALA A 121 1.03 11.07 -6.37
N TRP A 122 1.69 11.67 -5.38
CA TRP A 122 2.14 13.06 -5.46
C TRP A 122 3.10 13.29 -6.63
N GLN A 123 4.09 12.44 -6.84
CA GLN A 123 5.02 12.53 -7.96
C GLN A 123 4.34 12.39 -9.33
N LEU A 124 3.28 11.59 -9.42
CA LEU A 124 2.51 11.41 -10.65
C LEU A 124 1.59 12.59 -10.98
N THR A 125 1.06 13.28 -9.97
CA THR A 125 -0.01 14.29 -10.15
C THR A 125 0.42 15.72 -9.81
N GLY A 126 1.37 15.88 -8.88
CA GLY A 126 1.71 17.16 -8.25
C GLY A 126 0.70 17.62 -7.19
N GLU A 127 -0.34 16.82 -6.87
CA GLU A 127 -1.39 17.19 -5.92
C GLU A 127 -0.91 17.16 -4.48
N GLN A 128 -0.96 18.31 -3.80
CA GLN A 128 -0.48 18.49 -2.43
C GLN A 128 -1.17 17.57 -1.41
N SER A 129 -2.42 17.21 -1.64
CA SER A 129 -3.21 16.33 -0.76
C SER A 129 -2.56 14.97 -0.49
N TYR A 130 -1.88 14.41 -1.49
CA TYR A 130 -1.13 13.16 -1.31
C TYR A 130 0.09 13.36 -0.42
N LEU A 131 0.85 14.43 -0.63
CA LEU A 131 2.00 14.75 0.22
C LEU A 131 1.57 15.00 1.67
N ASP A 132 0.47 15.73 1.88
CA ASP A 132 -0.11 15.97 3.20
C ASP A 132 -0.53 14.66 3.87
N SER A 133 -1.07 13.71 3.11
CA SER A 133 -1.42 12.36 3.61
C SER A 133 -0.18 11.56 4.00
N ALA A 134 0.88 11.59 3.19
CA ALA A 134 2.17 10.97 3.54
C ALA A 134 2.73 11.54 4.85
N VAL A 135 2.73 12.86 4.99
CA VAL A 135 3.23 13.55 6.20
C VAL A 135 2.38 13.21 7.43
N ARG A 136 1.06 13.15 7.30
CA ARG A 136 0.17 12.75 8.41
C ARG A 136 0.44 11.31 8.86
N THR A 137 0.55 10.38 7.92
CA THR A 137 0.87 8.97 8.23
C THR A 137 2.26 8.84 8.84
N TRP A 138 3.26 9.57 8.33
CA TRP A 138 4.59 9.61 8.94
C TRP A 138 4.58 10.17 10.37
N ASN A 139 3.79 11.20 10.66
CA ASN A 139 3.61 11.72 12.01
C ASN A 139 2.97 10.70 12.96
N PHE A 140 1.97 9.93 12.47
CA PHE A 140 1.42 8.80 13.20
C PHE A 140 2.49 7.74 13.51
N ILE A 141 3.28 7.34 12.52
CA ILE A 141 4.38 6.37 12.70
C ILE A 141 5.34 6.85 13.79
N LYS A 142 5.83 8.08 13.68
CA LYS A 142 6.79 8.66 14.66
C LYS A 142 6.23 8.74 16.09
N SER A 143 4.94 9.02 16.22
CA SER A 143 4.33 9.28 17.52
C SER A 143 3.77 8.03 18.20
N ARG A 144 3.36 7.00 17.43
CA ARG A 144 2.60 5.86 17.95
C ARG A 144 3.20 4.49 17.60
N MET A 145 3.88 4.38 16.47
CA MET A 145 4.33 3.08 15.98
C MET A 145 5.79 2.78 16.31
N ILE A 146 6.67 3.77 16.28
CA ILE A 146 8.07 3.60 16.64
C ILE A 146 8.20 3.41 18.16
N ASP A 147 8.79 2.29 18.59
CA ASP A 147 9.18 2.08 19.98
C ASP A 147 10.46 2.84 20.28
N LYS A 148 10.32 3.93 21.05
CA LYS A 148 11.44 4.81 21.37
C LYS A 148 12.34 4.28 22.48
N GLU A 149 11.89 3.27 23.22
CA GLU A 149 12.64 2.67 24.32
C GLU A 149 13.51 1.51 23.84
N TYR A 150 12.91 0.59 23.08
CA TYR A 150 13.60 -0.65 22.65
C TYR A 150 13.88 -0.72 21.14
N GLY A 151 13.55 0.33 20.39
CA GLY A 151 13.70 0.36 18.94
C GLY A 151 12.68 -0.48 18.21
N GLU A 152 12.76 -0.47 16.86
CA GLU A 152 11.82 -1.09 15.93
C GLU A 152 10.40 -0.52 16.05
N TRP A 153 9.49 -0.99 15.21
CA TRP A 153 8.09 -0.57 15.22
C TRP A 153 7.22 -1.60 15.94
N PHE A 154 6.22 -1.12 16.68
CA PHE A 154 5.13 -1.98 17.15
C PHE A 154 4.39 -2.56 15.94
N ARG A 155 4.04 -3.85 16.02
CA ARG A 155 3.32 -4.53 14.93
C ARG A 155 1.96 -3.92 14.65
N THR A 156 1.23 -3.58 15.71
CA THR A 156 -0.14 -3.09 15.64
C THR A 156 -0.35 -1.94 16.61
N VAL A 157 -1.03 -0.90 16.15
CA VAL A 157 -1.59 0.17 16.99
C VAL A 157 -3.11 0.08 16.91
N LEU A 158 -3.76 0.08 18.06
CA LEU A 158 -5.22 -0.01 18.18
C LEU A 158 -5.91 1.27 17.68
N GLU A 159 -7.24 1.21 17.50
CA GLU A 159 -8.08 2.34 17.08
C GLU A 159 -7.93 3.58 17.99
N ASP A 160 -7.68 3.38 19.30
CA ASP A 160 -7.44 4.46 20.27
C ASP A 160 -6.02 5.04 20.25
N GLY A 161 -5.15 4.54 19.39
CA GLY A 161 -3.76 4.95 19.28
C GLY A 161 -2.80 4.24 20.27
N THR A 162 -3.26 3.21 20.98
CA THR A 162 -2.43 2.44 21.91
C THR A 162 -1.70 1.30 21.17
N PRO A 163 -0.37 1.21 21.28
CA PRO A 163 0.36 0.06 20.73
C PRO A 163 0.01 -1.26 21.42
N ARG A 164 -0.04 -2.35 20.67
CA ARG A 164 -0.19 -3.71 21.23
C ARG A 164 1.14 -4.22 21.74
N TYR A 165 1.56 -3.77 22.91
CA TYR A 165 2.86 -4.07 23.53
C TYR A 165 3.20 -5.54 23.66
N LYS A 166 2.20 -6.43 23.73
CA LYS A 166 2.39 -7.88 23.89
C LYS A 166 2.64 -8.63 22.59
N GLU A 167 2.43 -7.98 21.45
CA GLU A 167 2.75 -8.59 20.15
C GLU A 167 4.25 -8.54 19.89
N PRO A 168 4.85 -9.64 19.39
CA PRO A 168 6.27 -9.62 19.04
C PRO A 168 6.51 -8.65 17.87
N LYS A 169 7.56 -7.84 17.99
CA LYS A 169 8.01 -6.93 16.93
C LYS A 169 8.68 -7.65 15.76
N ALA A 170 9.14 -8.87 15.99
CA ALA A 170 9.70 -9.74 14.95
C ALA A 170 9.05 -11.10 14.98
N SER A 171 8.71 -11.64 13.83
CA SER A 171 8.09 -12.96 13.64
C SER A 171 8.31 -13.41 12.19
N MET A 172 7.73 -14.55 11.79
CA MET A 172 7.78 -15.01 10.40
C MET A 172 7.28 -13.94 9.38
N TRP A 173 6.29 -13.15 9.77
CA TRP A 173 5.69 -12.12 8.91
C TRP A 173 6.07 -10.69 9.30
N ASN A 174 6.52 -10.49 10.52
CA ASN A 174 6.90 -9.18 11.04
C ASN A 174 8.41 -9.08 11.15
N CYS A 175 9.01 -8.34 10.25
CA CYS A 175 10.43 -8.04 10.21
C CYS A 175 10.62 -6.63 9.63
N PRO A 176 11.80 -6.03 9.70
CA PRO A 176 12.05 -4.67 9.21
C PRO A 176 12.04 -4.57 7.67
N TYR A 177 11.19 -5.34 6.99
CA TYR A 177 11.10 -5.37 5.53
C TYR A 177 10.37 -4.14 4.98
N HIS A 178 9.10 -3.92 5.36
CA HIS A 178 8.30 -2.81 4.84
C HIS A 178 8.81 -1.44 5.30
N ASN A 179 9.17 -1.32 6.57
CA ASN A 179 9.68 -0.06 7.11
C ASN A 179 11.05 0.33 6.55
N SER A 180 11.98 -0.64 6.36
CA SER A 180 13.26 -0.35 5.72
C SER A 180 13.09 -0.05 4.23
N ARG A 181 12.23 -0.80 3.51
CA ARG A 181 11.90 -0.50 2.10
C ARG A 181 11.33 0.91 1.96
N MET A 182 10.38 1.30 2.82
CA MET A 182 9.88 2.67 2.85
C MET A 182 11.03 3.68 2.98
N GLY A 183 11.97 3.46 3.89
CA GLY A 183 13.12 4.36 4.08
C GLY A 183 13.96 4.51 2.80
N PHE A 184 14.26 3.41 2.11
CA PHE A 184 15.01 3.41 0.85
C PHE A 184 14.22 4.08 -0.29
N GLU A 185 12.94 3.79 -0.39
CA GLU A 185 12.06 4.41 -1.39
C GLU A 185 11.99 5.93 -1.23
N ILE A 186 11.78 6.41 -0.01
CA ILE A 186 11.68 7.84 0.26
C ILE A 186 13.02 8.54 0.01
N ASP A 187 14.13 7.96 0.45
CA ASP A 187 15.47 8.50 0.17
C ASP A 187 15.76 8.59 -1.34
N THR A 188 15.31 7.61 -2.11
CA THR A 188 15.49 7.58 -3.56
C THR A 188 14.58 8.57 -4.29
N ARG A 189 13.31 8.68 -3.88
CA ARG A 189 12.29 9.48 -4.55
C ARG A 189 12.38 10.98 -4.26
N LEU A 190 12.98 11.38 -3.14
CA LEU A 190 13.09 12.79 -2.74
C LEU A 190 14.47 13.41 -3.02
N LYS A 191 15.37 12.72 -3.69
CA LYS A 191 16.64 13.27 -4.22
C LYS A 191 16.43 13.92 -5.56
#